data_5c4344145c9e327c4bcb03bc864d89fd
#
_entry.id   5c4344145c9e327c4bcb03bc864d89fd
#
_cell.length_a   1.000
_cell.length_b   1.000
_cell.length_c   1.000
_cell.angle_alpha   90.00
_cell.angle_beta   90.00
_cell.angle_gamma   90.00
#
_symmetry.space_group_name_H-M   'P 1'
#
loop_
_entity.id
_entity.type
_entity.pdbx_description
1 polymer ?
#
loop_
_entity_poly.entity_id
_entity_poly.type
_entity_poly.pdbx_seq_one_letter_code
_entity_poly.pdbx_strand_id
1 'polypeptide(L)'
;MQNDMSMFRFRIFIFLLFLTYSSRSQVDPEGIEIVRDKWGVPHIYGRTDKDVAYGLAWAHAEDDFSTIQKTFLPAKGMLGQLDGIRGAVLDYAVELLKSREVAERELKNLPPDGLNVIYGYVEGLNAYARKYPEKVLVKNSFPLSIYDYLTGLNLMLHLFSDTGDVIGQLLSNSINPIDEMSGVDNIGSSIGSNGFALNSIKTLDKKAYLNVNTHQPLEGPFSWYEAHVNSEEGWNMLGGLFPGLPLPVI
;
A
#
# COMPACT_ATOMS: atom_id res chain seq x y z
N MET A 1 40.39 -4.12 44.11
CA MET A 1 39.72 -2.88 43.66
C MET A 1 39.84 -2.56 42.15
N GLN A 2 40.89 -3.05 41.44
CA GLN A 2 41.04 -2.78 39.98
C GLN A 2 40.09 -3.59 39.05
N ASN A 3 39.64 -4.78 39.50
CA ASN A 3 38.77 -5.63 38.66
C ASN A 3 37.29 -5.16 38.60
N ASP A 4 36.81 -4.46 39.63
CA ASP A 4 35.40 -4.00 39.64
C ASP A 4 35.14 -2.81 38.73
N MET A 5 36.15 -1.96 38.51
CA MET A 5 36.03 -0.78 37.64
C MET A 5 36.02 -1.16 36.15
N SER A 6 36.68 -2.25 35.77
CA SER A 6 36.70 -2.73 34.38
C SER A 6 35.36 -3.40 33.99
N MET A 7 34.78 -4.18 34.91
CA MET A 7 33.46 -4.80 34.71
C MET A 7 32.33 -3.76 34.67
N PHE A 8 32.43 -2.68 35.46
CA PHE A 8 31.46 -1.60 35.46
C PHE A 8 31.51 -0.79 34.16
N ARG A 9 32.73 -0.50 33.65
CA ARG A 9 32.91 0.17 32.35
C ARG A 9 32.44 -0.70 31.18
N PHE A 10 32.65 -2.02 31.23
CA PHE A 10 32.17 -2.95 30.20
C PHE A 10 30.66 -3.06 30.18
N ARG A 11 29.98 -3.06 31.33
CA ARG A 11 28.52 -3.05 31.45
C ARG A 11 27.88 -1.75 30.95
N ILE A 12 28.51 -0.60 31.22
CA ILE A 12 28.07 0.69 30.69
C ILE A 12 28.22 0.73 29.17
N PHE A 13 29.31 0.17 28.62
CA PHE A 13 29.54 0.13 27.17
C PHE A 13 28.53 -0.77 26.46
N ILE A 14 28.17 -1.93 27.02
CA ILE A 14 27.11 -2.80 26.50
C ILE A 14 25.73 -2.12 26.59
N PHE A 15 25.42 -1.40 27.68
CA PHE A 15 24.17 -0.68 27.84
C PHE A 15 24.05 0.47 26.85
N LEU A 16 25.12 1.19 26.58
CA LEU A 16 25.17 2.23 25.54
C LEU A 16 25.06 1.65 24.12
N LEU A 17 25.62 0.48 23.85
CA LEU A 17 25.46 -0.22 22.58
C LEU A 17 24.01 -0.69 22.34
N PHE A 18 23.27 -1.07 23.38
CA PHE A 18 21.85 -1.41 23.29
C PHE A 18 20.96 -0.17 23.06
N LEU A 19 21.36 1.01 23.54
CA LEU A 19 20.63 2.26 23.31
C LEU A 19 20.77 2.79 21.87
N THR A 20 21.81 2.39 21.15
CA THR A 20 22.02 2.82 19.75
C THR A 20 21.31 1.91 18.72
N TYR A 21 20.70 0.80 19.14
CA TYR A 21 20.08 -0.17 18.23
C TYR A 21 18.58 0.02 18.01
N SER A 22 17.98 1.09 18.49
CA SER A 22 16.52 1.31 18.39
C SER A 22 16.11 2.71 17.98
N SER A 23 16.87 3.40 17.15
CA SER A 23 16.31 4.58 16.47
C SER A 23 15.84 4.22 15.08
N ARG A 24 14.78 3.41 14.96
CA ARG A 24 13.86 3.61 13.85
C ARG A 24 13.33 5.02 14.05
N SER A 25 13.67 5.92 13.13
CA SER A 25 13.14 7.28 13.17
C SER A 25 11.63 7.19 13.33
N GLN A 26 11.14 7.62 14.49
CA GLN A 26 9.70 7.74 14.72
C GLN A 26 9.21 8.86 13.83
N VAL A 27 8.06 8.67 13.18
CA VAL A 27 7.42 9.74 12.42
C VAL A 27 7.08 10.89 13.38
N ASP A 28 7.43 12.09 12.98
CA ASP A 28 7.01 13.33 13.65
C ASP A 28 5.81 13.93 12.90
N PRO A 29 4.58 13.71 13.34
CA PRO A 29 3.39 14.22 12.65
C PRO A 29 3.31 15.74 12.60
N GLU A 30 3.94 16.47 13.55
CA GLU A 30 3.95 17.93 13.57
C GLU A 30 4.86 18.53 12.47
N GLY A 31 5.80 17.75 11.96
CA GLY A 31 6.68 18.11 10.84
C GLY A 31 6.08 17.81 9.46
N ILE A 32 4.84 17.30 9.38
CA ILE A 32 4.18 16.95 8.13
C ILE A 32 3.13 18.00 7.78
N GLU A 33 3.26 18.58 6.59
CA GLU A 33 2.28 19.53 6.06
C GLU A 33 1.43 18.87 4.98
N ILE A 34 0.11 18.99 5.07
CA ILE A 34 -0.86 18.54 4.06
C ILE A 34 -1.65 19.76 3.60
N VAL A 35 -1.45 20.15 2.34
CA VAL A 35 -2.15 21.27 1.71
C VAL A 35 -3.03 20.72 0.60
N ARG A 36 -4.30 21.13 0.56
CA ARG A 36 -5.19 20.73 -0.53
C ARG A 36 -5.33 21.86 -1.52
N ASP A 37 -5.22 21.54 -2.80
CA ASP A 37 -5.45 22.50 -3.86
C ASP A 37 -6.95 22.79 -4.06
N LYS A 38 -7.28 23.63 -5.04
CA LYS A 38 -8.68 23.98 -5.35
C LYS A 38 -9.55 22.81 -5.82
N TRP A 39 -8.93 21.69 -6.18
CA TRP A 39 -9.60 20.46 -6.61
C TRP A 39 -9.70 19.43 -5.49
N GLY A 40 -9.10 19.73 -4.35
CA GLY A 40 -9.04 18.83 -3.20
C GLY A 40 -7.86 17.86 -3.23
N VAL A 41 -7.01 17.92 -4.26
CA VAL A 41 -5.81 17.06 -4.35
C VAL A 41 -4.85 17.40 -3.22
N PRO A 42 -4.44 16.43 -2.38
CA PRO A 42 -3.53 16.67 -1.29
C PRO A 42 -2.08 16.76 -1.80
N HIS A 43 -1.38 17.78 -1.33
CA HIS A 43 0.06 17.98 -1.46
C HIS A 43 0.68 17.74 -0.10
N ILE A 44 1.51 16.71 0.03
CA ILE A 44 2.09 16.25 1.28
C ILE A 44 3.57 16.62 1.29
N TYR A 45 4.00 17.36 2.31
CA TYR A 45 5.39 17.77 2.50
C TYR A 45 5.90 17.21 3.82
N GLY A 46 7.13 16.70 3.83
CA GLY A 46 7.75 16.14 5.01
C GLY A 46 9.27 16.08 4.87
N ARG A 47 9.96 15.82 5.97
CA ARG A 47 11.43 15.77 5.99
C ARG A 47 11.96 14.48 5.35
N THR A 48 11.32 13.36 5.65
CA THR A 48 11.72 12.05 5.15
C THR A 48 10.64 11.45 4.26
N ASP A 49 11.00 10.49 3.41
CA ASP A 49 10.05 9.71 2.61
C ASP A 49 9.04 8.99 3.52
N LYS A 50 9.49 8.56 4.69
CA LYS A 50 8.65 7.94 5.71
C LYS A 50 7.58 8.90 6.25
N ASP A 51 7.95 10.15 6.54
CA ASP A 51 7.02 11.18 7.04
C ASP A 51 5.96 11.49 5.97
N VAL A 52 6.39 11.64 4.72
CA VAL A 52 5.50 11.89 3.59
C VAL A 52 4.54 10.73 3.36
N ALA A 53 5.02 9.48 3.46
CA ALA A 53 4.16 8.30 3.35
C ALA A 53 3.10 8.23 4.48
N TYR A 54 3.47 8.64 5.70
CA TYR A 54 2.51 8.79 6.80
C TYR A 54 1.44 9.84 6.48
N GLY A 55 1.84 11.02 5.99
CA GLY A 55 0.92 12.08 5.60
C GLY A 55 0.01 11.67 4.45
N LEU A 56 0.53 10.92 3.48
CA LEU A 56 -0.25 10.35 2.38
C LEU A 56 -1.31 9.38 2.89
N ALA A 57 -0.95 8.48 3.81
CA ALA A 57 -1.89 7.55 4.41
C ALA A 57 -3.01 8.29 5.17
N TRP A 58 -2.64 9.35 5.89
CA TRP A 58 -3.60 10.20 6.59
C TRP A 58 -4.58 10.89 5.64
N ALA A 59 -4.07 11.61 4.62
CA ALA A 59 -4.89 12.31 3.63
C ALA A 59 -5.81 11.36 2.88
N HIS A 60 -5.30 10.21 2.46
CA HIS A 60 -6.08 9.18 1.78
C HIS A 60 -7.17 8.60 2.69
N ALA A 61 -6.87 8.37 3.97
CA ALA A 61 -7.86 7.90 4.94
C ALA A 61 -8.92 8.99 5.28
N GLU A 62 -8.60 10.27 5.18
CA GLU A 62 -9.62 11.33 5.29
C GLU A 62 -10.67 11.22 4.19
N ASP A 63 -10.24 10.89 2.97
CA ASP A 63 -11.09 10.87 1.78
C ASP A 63 -11.79 9.52 1.56
N ASP A 64 -11.08 8.39 1.73
CA ASP A 64 -11.64 7.05 1.45
C ASP A 64 -11.08 5.94 2.35
N PHE A 65 -11.24 6.09 3.66
CA PHE A 65 -10.79 5.07 4.61
C PHE A 65 -11.52 3.73 4.45
N SER A 66 -12.75 3.77 3.95
CA SER A 66 -13.56 2.57 3.79
C SER A 66 -12.99 1.62 2.74
N THR A 67 -12.60 2.13 1.58
CA THR A 67 -11.98 1.32 0.51
C THR A 67 -10.60 0.82 0.93
N ILE A 68 -9.78 1.67 1.58
CA ILE A 68 -8.48 1.25 2.12
C ILE A 68 -8.65 0.08 3.09
N GLN A 69 -9.61 0.11 4.01
CA GLN A 69 -9.83 -0.98 4.95
C GLN A 69 -10.20 -2.28 4.24
N LYS A 70 -11.07 -2.22 3.22
CA LYS A 70 -11.49 -3.41 2.45
C LYS A 70 -10.32 -4.08 1.73
N THR A 71 -9.27 -3.33 1.37
CA THR A 71 -8.03 -3.88 0.80
C THR A 71 -7.26 -4.74 1.80
N PHE A 72 -7.31 -4.41 3.10
CA PHE A 72 -6.51 -5.08 4.13
C PHE A 72 -7.28 -6.02 5.05
N LEU A 73 -8.61 -5.94 5.11
CA LEU A 73 -9.44 -6.86 5.91
C LEU A 73 -9.24 -8.34 5.55
N PRO A 74 -9.08 -8.73 4.25
CA PRO A 74 -8.82 -10.14 3.90
C PRO A 74 -7.54 -10.69 4.51
N ALA A 75 -6.50 -9.86 4.69
CA ALA A 75 -5.24 -10.27 5.30
C ALA A 75 -5.41 -10.73 6.77
N LYS A 76 -6.52 -10.37 7.40
CA LYS A 76 -6.90 -10.74 8.78
C LYS A 76 -8.07 -11.71 8.82
N GLY A 77 -8.57 -12.19 7.67
CA GLY A 77 -9.75 -13.04 7.59
C GLY A 77 -11.04 -12.35 8.07
N MET A 78 -11.16 -11.05 7.84
CA MET A 78 -12.22 -10.23 8.43
C MET A 78 -13.17 -9.59 7.42
N LEU A 79 -12.91 -9.68 6.11
CA LEU A 79 -13.78 -9.05 5.13
C LEU A 79 -15.15 -9.75 5.08
N GLY A 80 -15.21 -11.05 5.36
CA GLY A 80 -16.46 -11.79 5.48
C GLY A 80 -17.41 -11.27 6.55
N GLN A 81 -16.90 -10.62 7.61
CA GLN A 81 -17.73 -9.98 8.63
C GLN A 81 -18.47 -8.73 8.10
N LEU A 82 -17.93 -8.09 7.07
CA LEU A 82 -18.49 -6.88 6.47
C LEU A 82 -19.36 -7.23 5.23
N ASP A 83 -18.80 -7.98 4.29
CA ASP A 83 -19.38 -8.20 2.96
C ASP A 83 -19.96 -9.64 2.80
N GLY A 84 -20.10 -10.38 3.91
CA GLY A 84 -20.69 -11.72 3.94
C GLY A 84 -19.88 -12.72 3.09
N ILE A 85 -20.59 -13.57 2.32
CA ILE A 85 -19.94 -14.63 1.54
C ILE A 85 -18.92 -14.07 0.52
N ARG A 86 -19.18 -12.90 -0.06
CA ARG A 86 -18.26 -12.29 -1.01
C ARG A 86 -16.94 -11.91 -0.36
N GLY A 87 -17.01 -11.36 0.85
CA GLY A 87 -15.82 -11.05 1.64
C GLY A 87 -15.08 -12.32 2.10
N ALA A 88 -15.81 -13.34 2.53
CA ALA A 88 -15.24 -14.63 2.96
C ALA A 88 -14.48 -15.34 1.83
N VAL A 89 -14.91 -15.16 0.58
CA VAL A 89 -14.15 -15.64 -0.60
C VAL A 89 -12.78 -15.01 -0.71
N LEU A 90 -12.68 -13.70 -0.47
CA LEU A 90 -11.39 -13.00 -0.49
C LEU A 90 -10.54 -13.33 0.74
N ASP A 91 -11.16 -13.51 1.90
CA ASP A 91 -10.48 -14.03 3.09
C ASP A 91 -9.83 -15.39 2.80
N TYR A 92 -10.58 -16.30 2.15
CA TYR A 92 -10.07 -17.61 1.74
C TYR A 92 -8.99 -17.52 0.64
N ALA A 93 -9.09 -16.57 -0.28
CA ALA A 93 -8.10 -16.38 -1.33
C ALA A 93 -6.70 -16.05 -0.76
N VAL A 94 -6.61 -15.33 0.36
CA VAL A 94 -5.34 -15.08 1.07
C VAL A 94 -4.66 -16.39 1.46
N GLU A 95 -5.42 -17.34 2.02
CA GLU A 95 -4.91 -18.65 2.42
C GLU A 95 -4.56 -19.51 1.20
N LEU A 96 -5.41 -19.52 0.18
CA LEU A 96 -5.19 -20.27 -1.06
C LEU A 96 -3.91 -19.84 -1.78
N LEU A 97 -3.68 -18.53 -1.87
CA LEU A 97 -2.52 -17.92 -2.53
C LEU A 97 -1.29 -17.87 -1.62
N LYS A 98 -1.43 -18.24 -0.34
CA LYS A 98 -0.37 -18.14 0.67
C LYS A 98 0.22 -16.74 0.77
N SER A 99 -0.63 -15.72 0.65
CA SER A 99 -0.20 -14.33 0.62
C SER A 99 0.53 -13.90 1.89
N ARG A 100 0.17 -14.47 3.05
CA ARG A 100 0.84 -14.23 4.33
C ARG A 100 2.27 -14.79 4.33
N GLU A 101 2.45 -16.03 3.91
CA GLU A 101 3.77 -16.68 3.85
C GLU A 101 4.69 -15.97 2.85
N VAL A 102 4.12 -15.46 1.74
CA VAL A 102 4.88 -14.63 0.78
C VAL A 102 5.35 -13.35 1.47
N ALA A 103 4.46 -12.62 2.15
CA ALA A 103 4.80 -11.39 2.86
C ALA A 103 5.90 -11.61 3.91
N GLU A 104 5.81 -12.68 4.70
CA GLU A 104 6.78 -13.02 5.73
C GLU A 104 8.15 -13.40 5.15
N ARG A 105 8.17 -14.15 4.05
CA ARG A 105 9.39 -14.58 3.38
C ARG A 105 10.11 -13.43 2.70
N GLU A 106 9.36 -12.56 2.02
CA GLU A 106 9.91 -11.54 1.14
C GLU A 106 10.20 -10.20 1.85
N LEU A 107 9.66 -9.96 3.04
CA LEU A 107 9.90 -8.72 3.80
C LEU A 107 11.38 -8.35 3.90
N LYS A 108 12.24 -9.34 4.14
CA LYS A 108 13.70 -9.16 4.27
C LYS A 108 14.40 -8.77 2.96
N ASN A 109 13.75 -8.99 1.82
CA ASN A 109 14.27 -8.71 0.49
C ASN A 109 13.87 -7.31 0.00
N LEU A 110 12.99 -6.61 0.73
CA LEU A 110 12.59 -5.25 0.38
C LEU A 110 13.77 -4.29 0.61
N PRO A 111 13.99 -3.34 -0.31
CA PRO A 111 14.97 -2.27 -0.10
C PRO A 111 14.64 -1.47 1.17
N PRO A 112 15.64 -1.05 1.96
CA PRO A 112 15.41 -0.31 3.21
C PRO A 112 14.56 0.96 3.02
N ASP A 113 14.79 1.71 1.95
CA ASP A 113 14.05 2.94 1.67
C ASP A 113 12.59 2.65 1.36
N GLY A 114 12.30 1.67 0.50
CA GLY A 114 10.93 1.22 0.23
C GLY A 114 10.24 0.69 1.49
N LEU A 115 10.98 -0.02 2.35
CA LEU A 115 10.44 -0.51 3.62
C LEU A 115 10.09 0.65 4.57
N ASN A 116 10.89 1.72 4.61
CA ASN A 116 10.61 2.92 5.40
C ASN A 116 9.32 3.61 4.94
N VAL A 117 9.11 3.74 3.63
CA VAL A 117 7.87 4.27 3.03
C VAL A 117 6.66 3.43 3.49
N ILE A 118 6.75 2.10 3.39
CA ILE A 118 5.67 1.20 3.82
C ILE A 118 5.39 1.36 5.33
N TYR A 119 6.43 1.43 6.17
CA TYR A 119 6.25 1.67 7.61
C TYR A 119 5.56 3.00 7.89
N GLY A 120 5.96 4.08 7.21
CA GLY A 120 5.31 5.39 7.35
C GLY A 120 3.83 5.32 7.02
N TYR A 121 3.49 4.70 5.91
CA TYR A 121 2.11 4.55 5.48
C TYR A 121 1.26 3.74 6.47
N VAL A 122 1.76 2.59 6.94
CA VAL A 122 1.07 1.77 7.95
C VAL A 122 0.91 2.52 9.27
N GLU A 123 1.92 3.27 9.71
CA GLU A 123 1.85 4.12 10.90
C GLU A 123 0.77 5.21 10.75
N GLY A 124 0.66 5.84 9.56
CA GLY A 124 -0.37 6.83 9.24
C GLY A 124 -1.78 6.26 9.29
N LEU A 125 -2.03 5.11 8.67
CA LEU A 125 -3.32 4.41 8.73
C LEU A 125 -3.70 4.06 10.17
N ASN A 126 -2.75 3.53 10.94
CA ASN A 126 -2.97 3.18 12.35
C ASN A 126 -3.24 4.41 13.21
N ALA A 127 -2.60 5.53 12.92
CA ALA A 127 -2.84 6.80 13.62
C ALA A 127 -4.23 7.34 13.30
N TYR A 128 -4.65 7.29 12.04
CA TYR A 128 -6.00 7.70 11.64
C TYR A 128 -7.07 6.84 12.31
N ALA A 129 -6.93 5.51 12.29
CA ALA A 129 -7.84 4.59 12.95
C ALA A 129 -7.95 4.82 14.47
N ARG A 130 -6.83 5.17 15.13
CA ARG A 130 -6.84 5.53 16.57
C ARG A 130 -7.59 6.83 16.85
N LYS A 131 -7.46 7.82 15.96
CA LYS A 131 -8.11 9.11 16.12
C LYS A 131 -9.61 9.05 15.82
N TYR A 132 -10.01 8.21 14.88
CA TYR A 132 -11.38 8.05 14.42
C TYR A 132 -11.85 6.59 14.51
N PRO A 133 -11.96 6.03 15.73
CA PRO A 133 -12.31 4.61 15.91
C PRO A 133 -13.71 4.27 15.40
N GLU A 134 -14.60 5.27 15.32
CA GLU A 134 -15.95 5.13 14.77
C GLU A 134 -15.97 4.90 13.24
N LYS A 135 -14.88 5.24 12.54
CA LYS A 135 -14.71 4.99 11.11
C LYS A 135 -14.14 3.61 10.81
N VAL A 136 -13.76 2.84 11.82
CA VAL A 136 -13.24 1.48 11.66
C VAL A 136 -14.41 0.53 11.38
N LEU A 137 -14.41 -0.09 10.19
CA LEU A 137 -15.53 -0.90 9.70
C LEU A 137 -15.72 -2.21 10.47
N VAL A 138 -14.64 -2.84 10.88
CA VAL A 138 -14.66 -4.11 11.62
C VAL A 138 -13.89 -3.95 12.92
N LYS A 139 -14.54 -4.24 14.04
CA LYS A 139 -13.93 -4.15 15.36
C LYS A 139 -12.64 -4.99 15.43
N ASN A 140 -11.60 -4.45 16.03
CA ASN A 140 -10.28 -5.08 16.18
C ASN A 140 -9.51 -5.33 14.85
N SER A 141 -9.93 -4.73 13.74
CA SER A 141 -9.15 -4.80 12.49
C SER A 141 -7.87 -3.95 12.55
N PHE A 142 -7.82 -2.94 13.39
CA PHE A 142 -6.63 -2.12 13.67
C PHE A 142 -6.06 -2.41 15.07
N PRO A 143 -4.73 -2.23 15.26
CA PRO A 143 -3.76 -1.76 14.27
C PRO A 143 -3.44 -2.82 13.20
N LEU A 144 -3.07 -2.34 12.01
CA LEU A 144 -2.45 -3.17 10.98
C LEU A 144 -0.98 -3.40 11.34
N SER A 145 -0.52 -4.64 11.23
CA SER A 145 0.91 -4.95 11.20
C SER A 145 1.48 -4.78 9.79
N ILE A 146 2.80 -4.70 9.68
CA ILE A 146 3.48 -4.69 8.38
C ILE A 146 3.13 -5.94 7.56
N TYR A 147 2.95 -7.07 8.21
CA TYR A 147 2.58 -8.32 7.54
C TYR A 147 1.13 -8.30 7.04
N ASP A 148 0.18 -7.74 7.80
CA ASP A 148 -1.20 -7.57 7.34
C ASP A 148 -1.25 -6.70 6.11
N TYR A 149 -0.49 -5.59 6.13
CA TYR A 149 -0.38 -4.67 5.01
C TYR A 149 0.18 -5.34 3.75
N LEU A 150 1.35 -5.98 3.85
CA LEU A 150 1.98 -6.67 2.72
C LEU A 150 1.15 -7.85 2.21
N THR A 151 0.43 -8.56 3.10
CA THR A 151 -0.49 -9.63 2.72
C THR A 151 -1.65 -9.08 1.88
N GLY A 152 -2.25 -7.97 2.29
CA GLY A 152 -3.31 -7.29 1.52
C GLY A 152 -2.82 -6.79 0.17
N LEU A 153 -1.63 -6.19 0.11
CA LEU A 153 -1.02 -5.78 -1.17
C LEU A 153 -0.74 -6.98 -2.09
N ASN A 154 -0.25 -8.10 -1.55
CA ASN A 154 -0.03 -9.30 -2.34
C ASN A 154 -1.33 -9.83 -2.94
N LEU A 155 -2.40 -9.91 -2.15
CA LEU A 155 -3.72 -10.27 -2.66
C LEU A 155 -4.19 -9.29 -3.75
N MET A 156 -4.06 -7.98 -3.51
CA MET A 156 -4.47 -6.96 -4.49
C MET A 156 -3.76 -7.14 -5.83
N LEU A 157 -2.45 -7.43 -5.83
CA LEU A 157 -1.68 -7.70 -7.06
C LEU A 157 -2.20 -8.94 -7.78
N HIS A 158 -2.58 -9.99 -7.06
CA HIS A 158 -3.19 -11.17 -7.66
C HIS A 158 -4.56 -10.88 -8.27
N LEU A 159 -5.39 -10.08 -7.60
CA LEU A 159 -6.70 -9.67 -8.10
C LEU A 159 -6.61 -8.72 -9.30
N PHE A 160 -5.51 -7.96 -9.40
CA PHE A 160 -5.23 -7.10 -10.55
C PHE A 160 -4.78 -7.88 -11.79
N SER A 161 -4.36 -9.13 -11.62
CA SER A 161 -4.02 -10.07 -12.70
C SER A 161 -5.19 -11.02 -12.97
N ASP A 162 -5.08 -11.83 -14.03
CA ASP A 162 -6.06 -12.86 -14.38
C ASP A 162 -6.28 -13.93 -13.29
N THR A 163 -5.47 -13.93 -12.24
CA THR A 163 -5.62 -14.83 -11.08
C THR A 163 -6.98 -14.66 -10.41
N GLY A 164 -7.55 -13.44 -10.39
CA GLY A 164 -8.87 -13.18 -9.85
C GLY A 164 -9.97 -13.96 -10.58
N ASP A 165 -9.89 -14.03 -11.90
CA ASP A 165 -10.84 -14.78 -12.73
C ASP A 165 -10.73 -16.30 -12.51
N VAL A 166 -9.50 -16.81 -12.40
CA VAL A 166 -9.25 -18.22 -12.08
C VAL A 166 -9.81 -18.59 -10.72
N ILE A 167 -9.62 -17.75 -9.70
CA ILE A 167 -10.21 -17.96 -8.36
C ILE A 167 -11.74 -17.96 -8.45
N GLY A 168 -12.34 -17.03 -9.18
CA GLY A 168 -13.76 -16.96 -9.40
C GLY A 168 -14.32 -18.23 -10.03
N GLN A 169 -13.67 -18.77 -11.05
CA GLN A 169 -14.03 -20.02 -11.72
C GLN A 169 -13.91 -21.24 -10.80
N LEU A 170 -12.83 -21.32 -10.02
CA LEU A 170 -12.64 -22.39 -9.02
C LEU A 170 -13.77 -22.41 -7.99
N LEU A 171 -14.14 -21.25 -7.47
CA LEU A 171 -15.15 -21.13 -6.41
C LEU A 171 -16.58 -21.32 -6.93
N SER A 172 -16.85 -21.00 -8.21
CA SER A 172 -18.15 -21.26 -8.86
C SER A 172 -18.27 -22.67 -9.42
N ASN A 173 -17.24 -23.52 -9.26
CA ASN A 173 -17.16 -24.86 -9.85
C ASN A 173 -17.34 -24.86 -11.39
N SER A 174 -16.95 -23.78 -12.04
CA SER A 174 -17.07 -23.54 -13.49
C SER A 174 -15.70 -23.46 -14.15
N ILE A 175 -14.82 -24.46 -13.90
CA ILE A 175 -13.49 -24.51 -14.53
C ILE A 175 -13.68 -24.84 -16.01
N ASN A 176 -13.43 -23.86 -16.86
CA ASN A 176 -13.35 -24.10 -18.30
C ASN A 176 -11.96 -24.69 -18.66
N PRO A 177 -11.90 -25.66 -19.58
CA PRO A 177 -10.62 -26.12 -20.13
C PRO A 177 -9.79 -24.94 -20.69
N ILE A 178 -8.46 -25.03 -20.58
CA ILE A 178 -7.52 -23.97 -20.99
C ILE A 178 -7.73 -23.54 -22.46
N ASP A 179 -8.16 -24.45 -23.31
CA ASP A 179 -8.42 -24.18 -24.74
C ASP A 179 -9.64 -23.26 -24.99
N GLU A 180 -10.56 -23.14 -24.01
CA GLU A 180 -11.72 -22.24 -24.12
C GLU A 180 -11.48 -20.88 -23.44
N MET A 181 -10.39 -20.72 -22.68
CA MET A 181 -10.07 -19.47 -21.97
C MET A 181 -9.72 -18.31 -22.93
N SER A 182 -9.40 -18.61 -24.21
CA SER A 182 -9.14 -17.57 -25.23
C SER A 182 -10.42 -16.82 -25.69
N GLY A 183 -11.58 -17.23 -25.20
CA GLY A 183 -12.88 -16.63 -25.55
C GLY A 183 -13.68 -16.06 -24.35
N VAL A 184 -13.09 -15.92 -23.17
CA VAL A 184 -13.78 -15.32 -22.01
C VAL A 184 -13.74 -13.81 -22.09
N ASP A 185 -14.54 -13.31 -22.99
CA ASP A 185 -14.81 -11.88 -23.22
C ASP A 185 -15.74 -11.29 -22.16
N ASN A 186 -15.69 -11.48 -20.86
CA ASN A 186 -16.77 -10.76 -20.15
C ASN A 186 -16.72 -10.53 -18.62
N ILE A 187 -15.63 -10.71 -17.90
CA ILE A 187 -15.62 -10.25 -16.50
C ILE A 187 -14.44 -9.32 -16.17
N GLY A 188 -13.33 -9.41 -16.89
CA GLY A 188 -12.16 -8.53 -16.71
C GLY A 188 -11.96 -7.50 -17.82
N SER A 189 -12.83 -7.47 -18.83
CA SER A 189 -12.60 -6.74 -20.09
C SER A 189 -12.64 -5.21 -20.01
N SER A 190 -12.88 -4.62 -18.83
CA SER A 190 -12.83 -3.17 -18.65
C SER A 190 -11.55 -2.66 -17.96
N ILE A 191 -10.71 -3.54 -17.44
CA ILE A 191 -9.45 -3.16 -16.82
C ILE A 191 -8.32 -3.32 -17.83
N GLY A 192 -7.63 -2.26 -18.12
CA GLY A 192 -6.52 -2.26 -19.07
C GLY A 192 -5.85 -0.90 -19.10
N SER A 193 -4.97 -0.70 -20.05
CA SER A 193 -4.29 0.58 -20.23
C SER A 193 -3.74 0.69 -21.63
N ASN A 194 -3.70 1.93 -22.15
CA ASN A 194 -3.02 2.25 -23.40
C ASN A 194 -1.91 3.27 -23.11
N GLY A 195 -0.81 3.14 -23.81
CA GLY A 195 0.25 4.12 -23.78
C GLY A 195 0.92 4.25 -25.15
N PHE A 196 1.28 5.47 -25.53
CA PHE A 196 2.12 5.69 -26.68
C PHE A 196 3.11 6.82 -26.45
N ALA A 197 4.27 6.69 -27.05
CA ALA A 197 5.31 7.69 -27.02
C ALA A 197 5.60 8.21 -28.43
N LEU A 198 5.69 9.52 -28.57
CA LEU A 198 6.13 10.19 -29.78
C LEU A 198 7.53 10.77 -29.56
N ASN A 199 8.41 10.39 -30.42
CA ASN A 199 9.79 10.92 -30.37
C ASN A 199 9.83 12.30 -31.03
N SER A 200 10.78 13.14 -30.62
CA SER A 200 10.98 14.52 -31.08
C SER A 200 11.13 14.70 -32.62
N ILE A 201 11.47 13.65 -33.34
CA ILE A 201 11.59 13.68 -34.81
C ILE A 201 10.19 13.73 -35.46
N LYS A 202 9.18 13.17 -34.79
CA LYS A 202 7.81 13.05 -35.30
C LYS A 202 6.91 14.20 -34.87
N THR A 203 7.39 15.13 -34.05
CA THR A 203 6.62 16.26 -33.54
C THR A 203 7.04 17.58 -34.19
N LEU A 204 6.10 18.53 -34.32
CA LEU A 204 6.37 19.82 -34.94
C LEU A 204 7.29 20.70 -34.07
N ASP A 205 7.13 20.61 -32.75
CA ASP A 205 7.87 21.39 -31.76
C ASP A 205 9.17 20.71 -31.29
N LYS A 206 9.52 19.57 -31.90
CA LYS A 206 10.73 18.79 -31.60
C LYS A 206 10.82 18.29 -30.16
N LYS A 207 9.68 18.11 -29.47
CA LYS A 207 9.60 17.53 -28.13
C LYS A 207 9.13 16.08 -28.18
N ALA A 208 9.57 15.28 -27.21
CA ALA A 208 9.03 13.95 -26.99
C ALA A 208 7.73 14.06 -26.18
N TYR A 209 6.75 13.23 -26.52
CA TYR A 209 5.47 13.14 -25.81
C TYR A 209 5.23 11.72 -25.38
N LEU A 210 4.75 11.56 -24.14
CA LEU A 210 4.21 10.32 -23.60
C LEU A 210 2.75 10.53 -23.27
N ASN A 211 1.88 9.70 -23.82
CA ASN A 211 0.48 9.64 -23.42
C ASN A 211 0.26 8.31 -22.71
N VAL A 212 -0.37 8.37 -21.53
CA VAL A 212 -0.78 7.22 -20.75
C VAL A 212 -2.27 7.34 -20.48
N ASN A 213 -3.01 6.27 -20.72
CA ASN A 213 -4.45 6.19 -20.45
C ASN A 213 -4.75 4.87 -19.75
N THR A 214 -5.08 4.95 -18.48
CA THR A 214 -5.46 3.81 -17.66
C THR A 214 -6.96 3.57 -17.73
N HIS A 215 -7.36 2.29 -17.85
CA HIS A 215 -8.77 1.88 -17.85
C HIS A 215 -9.07 1.23 -16.51
N GLN A 216 -9.36 2.06 -15.51
CA GLN A 216 -9.64 1.61 -14.15
C GLN A 216 -11.06 2.00 -13.73
N PRO A 217 -11.70 1.25 -12.82
CA PRO A 217 -13.01 1.62 -12.29
C PRO A 217 -12.94 2.93 -11.51
N LEU A 218 -14.07 3.64 -11.48
CA LEU A 218 -14.18 4.90 -10.73
C LEU A 218 -14.34 4.69 -9.22
N GLU A 219 -14.64 3.46 -8.78
CA GLU A 219 -14.86 3.11 -7.38
C GLU A 219 -14.17 1.78 -7.04
N GLY A 220 -13.91 1.56 -5.75
CA GLY A 220 -13.35 0.33 -5.23
C GLY A 220 -11.82 0.28 -5.22
N PRO A 221 -11.22 -0.91 -4.98
CA PRO A 221 -9.80 -1.04 -4.67
C PRO A 221 -8.85 -0.71 -5.84
N PHE A 222 -9.38 -0.54 -7.05
CA PHE A 222 -8.62 -0.18 -8.24
C PHE A 222 -9.00 1.18 -8.81
N SER A 223 -9.75 2.00 -8.08
CA SER A 223 -9.98 3.41 -8.42
C SER A 223 -8.70 4.23 -8.22
N TRP A 224 -8.63 5.39 -8.89
CA TRP A 224 -7.49 6.29 -8.72
C TRP A 224 -7.74 7.31 -7.62
N TYR A 225 -6.73 7.46 -6.77
CA TYR A 225 -6.58 8.58 -5.86
C TYR A 225 -5.38 9.42 -6.31
N GLU A 226 -5.57 10.72 -6.50
CA GLU A 226 -4.51 11.63 -6.91
C GLU A 226 -3.88 12.30 -5.69
N ALA A 227 -2.54 12.31 -5.63
CA ALA A 227 -1.80 12.96 -4.57
C ALA A 227 -0.43 13.45 -5.05
N HIS A 228 0.07 14.50 -4.42
CA HIS A 228 1.44 14.98 -4.57
C HIS A 228 2.21 14.70 -3.29
N VAL A 229 3.37 14.11 -3.41
CA VAL A 229 4.29 13.79 -2.32
C VAL A 229 5.61 14.52 -2.55
N ASN A 230 6.16 15.13 -1.49
CA ASN A 230 7.44 15.85 -1.56
C ASN A 230 8.20 15.72 -0.24
N SER A 231 9.38 15.09 -0.26
CA SER A 231 10.29 14.98 0.87
C SER A 231 11.58 15.76 0.66
N GLU A 232 12.26 16.11 1.76
CA GLU A 232 13.60 16.71 1.68
C GLU A 232 14.67 15.66 1.28
N GLU A 233 14.37 14.37 1.35
CA GLU A 233 15.22 13.28 0.85
C GLU A 233 15.23 13.17 -0.67
N GLY A 234 14.30 13.87 -1.36
CA GLY A 234 14.28 14.01 -2.81
C GLY A 234 13.08 13.33 -3.49
N TRP A 235 12.18 12.71 -2.76
CA TRP A 235 10.94 12.20 -3.32
C TRP A 235 10.03 13.38 -3.70
N ASN A 236 9.72 13.53 -4.97
CA ASN A 236 8.84 14.57 -5.49
C ASN A 236 8.03 13.99 -6.65
N MET A 237 6.77 13.62 -6.40
CA MET A 237 5.92 12.96 -7.37
C MET A 237 4.46 13.39 -7.21
N LEU A 238 3.85 13.85 -8.30
CA LEU A 238 2.41 14.03 -8.43
C LEU A 238 1.86 12.90 -9.31
N GLY A 239 0.82 12.20 -8.87
CA GLY A 239 0.25 11.13 -9.68
C GLY A 239 -0.85 10.38 -8.97
N GLY A 240 -1.33 9.33 -9.65
CA GLY A 240 -2.37 8.43 -9.17
C GLY A 240 -1.83 7.23 -8.41
N LEU A 241 -2.57 6.79 -7.40
CA LEU A 241 -2.34 5.56 -6.65
C LEU A 241 -3.65 4.83 -6.39
N PHE A 242 -3.58 3.52 -6.18
CA PHE A 242 -4.75 2.77 -5.72
C PHE A 242 -4.96 2.90 -4.22
N PRO A 243 -6.21 2.75 -3.72
CA PRO A 243 -6.50 2.77 -2.29
C PRO A 243 -5.64 1.79 -1.51
N GLY A 244 -4.85 2.32 -0.61
CA GLY A 244 -3.92 1.54 0.21
C GLY A 244 -2.50 1.43 -0.33
N LEU A 245 -2.17 1.95 -1.51
CA LEU A 245 -0.77 2.04 -1.95
C LEU A 245 -0.03 3.17 -1.22
N PRO A 246 1.27 2.98 -0.92
CA PRO A 246 2.04 3.93 -0.13
C PRO A 246 2.73 5.00 -1.00
N LEU A 247 2.50 5.00 -2.31
CA LEU A 247 3.13 5.92 -3.26
C LEU A 247 2.29 6.05 -4.54
N PRO A 248 2.35 7.20 -5.24
CA PRO A 248 1.86 7.34 -6.60
C PRO A 248 2.58 6.37 -7.54
N VAL A 249 1.87 5.81 -8.51
CA VAL A 249 2.41 4.80 -9.45
C VAL A 249 2.26 5.21 -10.91
N ILE A 250 1.49 6.26 -11.20
CA ILE A 250 1.26 6.78 -12.55
C ILE A 250 1.10 8.28 -12.54
#